data_b687daf44c833ca520cdb6f1e2e26444
#
_entry.id   b687daf44c833ca520cdb6f1e2e26444
#
_cell.length_a   1.000
_cell.length_b   1.000
_cell.length_c   1.000
_cell.angle_alpha   90.00
_cell.angle_beta   90.00
_cell.angle_gamma   90.00
#
_symmetry.space_group_name_H-M   'P 1'
#
loop_
_entity.id
_entity.type
_entity.pdbx_description
1 polymer ?
#
loop_
_entity_poly.entity_id
_entity_poly.type
_entity_poly.pdbx_seq_one_letter_code
_entity_poly.pdbx_strand_id
1 'polypeptide(L)'
;MLIQVVAIFGAWFFSNISQKYGNFKALKITVLIWVLVCLAAFMLHKDLPNVDVLFYGLGGVLGLVLGAVQSLTRSTYSKLLPETEDHATYFSFYDVTEKIAIVLGTFIYGLLYALTDSMQWSVLCLAVFFILSFIILNTLKETKFVK
;
A
#
# COMPACT_ATOMS: atom_id res chain seq x y z
N MET A 1 0.88 -5.32 -17.25
CA MET A 1 2.09 -4.61 -17.72
C MET A 1 2.06 -3.11 -17.41
N LEU A 2 1.01 -2.35 -17.75
CA LEU A 2 0.93 -0.90 -17.50
C LEU A 2 1.15 -0.55 -16.02
N ILE A 3 0.47 -1.23 -15.11
CA ILE A 3 0.58 -1.01 -13.65
C ILE A 3 2.03 -1.19 -13.15
N GLN A 4 2.77 -2.17 -13.67
CA GLN A 4 4.16 -2.43 -13.28
C GLN A 4 5.11 -1.33 -13.74
N VAL A 5 4.93 -0.82 -14.96
CA VAL A 5 5.72 0.30 -15.47
C VAL A 5 5.44 1.55 -14.64
N VAL A 6 4.17 1.83 -14.37
CA VAL A 6 3.76 2.97 -13.54
C VAL A 6 4.27 2.83 -12.10
N ALA A 7 4.36 1.61 -11.57
CA ALA A 7 4.91 1.34 -10.22
C ALA A 7 6.38 1.74 -10.09
N ILE A 8 7.18 1.62 -11.14
CA ILE A 8 8.58 2.07 -11.14
C ILE A 8 8.65 3.60 -10.94
N PHE A 9 7.82 4.34 -11.68
CA PHE A 9 7.73 5.79 -11.50
C PHE A 9 7.20 6.17 -10.11
N GLY A 10 6.24 5.42 -9.60
CA GLY A 10 5.72 5.58 -8.23
C GLY A 10 6.81 5.40 -7.18
N ALA A 11 7.59 4.34 -7.26
CA ALA A 11 8.69 4.08 -6.35
C ALA A 11 9.73 5.20 -6.37
N TRP A 12 10.12 5.67 -7.56
CA TRP A 12 11.07 6.78 -7.72
C TRP A 12 10.51 8.10 -7.15
N PHE A 13 9.29 8.46 -7.48
CA PHE A 13 8.65 9.70 -7.05
C PHE A 13 8.51 9.76 -5.52
N PHE A 14 7.98 8.71 -4.92
CA PHE A 14 7.78 8.65 -3.47
C PHE A 14 9.09 8.45 -2.69
N SER A 15 10.12 7.87 -3.31
CA SER A 15 11.47 7.85 -2.73
C SER A 15 12.02 9.27 -2.56
N ASN A 16 11.85 10.15 -3.55
CA ASN A 16 12.25 11.55 -3.45
C ASN A 16 11.46 12.31 -2.38
N ILE A 17 10.15 12.06 -2.27
CA ILE A 17 9.31 12.63 -1.21
C ILE A 17 9.80 12.16 0.17
N SER A 18 10.12 10.88 0.29
CA SER A 18 10.61 10.27 1.52
C SER A 18 11.95 10.86 1.99
N GLN A 19 12.85 11.17 1.05
CA GLN A 19 14.12 11.84 1.37
C GLN A 19 13.89 13.26 1.92
N LYS A 20 12.88 13.96 1.42
CA LYS A 20 12.60 15.36 1.81
C LYS A 20 11.76 15.48 3.09
N TYR A 21 10.76 14.61 3.26
CA TYR A 21 9.78 14.73 4.33
C TYR A 21 9.84 13.60 5.38
N GLY A 22 10.68 12.60 5.16
CA GLY A 22 10.80 11.42 6.01
C GLY A 22 9.92 10.25 5.54
N ASN A 23 10.39 9.02 5.83
CA ASN A 23 9.74 7.79 5.38
C ASN A 23 8.34 7.61 5.97
N PHE A 24 8.15 7.93 7.26
CA PHE A 24 6.85 7.77 7.93
C PHE A 24 5.78 8.69 7.35
N LYS A 25 6.13 9.94 7.02
CA LYS A 25 5.19 10.88 6.40
C LYS A 25 4.84 10.45 4.98
N ALA A 26 5.84 10.04 4.19
CA ALA A 26 5.61 9.51 2.85
C ALA A 26 4.72 8.27 2.89
N LEU A 27 4.94 7.35 3.83
CA LEU A 27 4.13 6.14 4.00
C LEU A 27 2.69 6.47 4.39
N LYS A 28 2.46 7.43 5.31
CA LYS A 28 1.11 7.89 5.67
C LYS A 28 0.35 8.46 4.47
N ILE A 29 1.01 9.29 3.66
CA ILE A 29 0.42 9.84 2.43
C ILE A 29 0.04 8.70 1.48
N THR A 30 0.91 7.72 1.30
CA THR A 30 0.67 6.60 0.41
C THR A 30 -0.50 5.73 0.87
N VAL A 31 -0.59 5.44 2.18
CA VAL A 31 -1.73 4.69 2.74
C VAL A 31 -3.04 5.47 2.61
N LEU A 32 -3.01 6.80 2.79
CA LEU A 32 -4.20 7.64 2.57
C LEU A 32 -4.68 7.58 1.12
N ILE A 33 -3.74 7.64 0.15
CA ILE A 33 -4.09 7.50 -1.27
C ILE A 33 -4.70 6.12 -1.53
N TRP A 34 -4.21 5.04 -0.89
CA TRP A 34 -4.82 3.71 -0.97
C TRP A 34 -6.27 3.69 -0.52
N VAL A 35 -6.59 4.33 0.60
CA VAL A 35 -7.98 4.47 1.08
C VAL A 35 -8.84 5.18 0.03
N LEU A 36 -8.34 6.28 -0.55
CA LEU A 36 -9.06 7.02 -1.58
C LEU A 36 -9.27 6.19 -2.86
N VAL A 37 -8.27 5.41 -3.27
CA VAL A 37 -8.38 4.49 -4.41
C VAL A 37 -9.44 3.41 -4.16
N CYS A 38 -9.47 2.83 -2.96
CA CYS A 38 -10.49 1.83 -2.60
C CYS A 38 -11.91 2.44 -2.60
N LEU A 39 -12.06 3.66 -2.06
CA LEU A 39 -13.36 4.36 -2.07
C LEU A 39 -13.79 4.72 -3.51
N ALA A 40 -12.87 5.20 -4.33
CA ALA A 40 -13.16 5.49 -5.73
C ALA A 40 -13.53 4.21 -6.51
N ALA A 41 -12.83 3.11 -6.27
CA ALA A 41 -13.17 1.81 -6.87
C ALA A 41 -14.53 1.29 -6.42
N PHE A 42 -14.91 1.51 -5.14
CA PHE A 42 -16.23 1.17 -4.64
C PHE A 42 -17.35 1.98 -5.33
N MET A 43 -17.08 3.26 -5.63
CA MET A 43 -18.06 4.13 -6.31
C MET A 43 -18.14 3.89 -7.81
N LEU A 44 -17.25 3.08 -8.38
CA LEU A 44 -17.22 2.80 -9.81
C LEU A 44 -18.34 1.83 -10.17
N HIS A 45 -19.37 2.32 -10.86
CA HIS A 45 -20.50 1.54 -11.36
C HIS A 45 -20.47 1.47 -12.89
N LYS A 46 -20.97 0.38 -13.44
CA LYS A 46 -21.00 0.15 -14.90
C LYS A 46 -21.83 1.20 -15.68
N ASP A 47 -22.75 1.86 -14.99
CA ASP A 47 -23.65 2.86 -15.60
C ASP A 47 -23.03 4.26 -15.70
N LEU A 48 -21.81 4.44 -15.21
CA LEU A 48 -21.12 5.74 -15.26
C LEU A 48 -20.63 6.05 -16.69
N PRO A 49 -20.82 7.28 -17.19
CA PRO A 49 -20.24 7.69 -18.44
C PRO A 49 -18.70 7.62 -18.37
N ASN A 50 -18.07 7.11 -19.42
CA ASN A 50 -16.61 6.95 -19.52
C ASN A 50 -15.98 6.06 -18.43
N VAL A 51 -16.69 5.03 -17.97
CA VAL A 51 -16.22 4.10 -16.94
C VAL A 51 -14.84 3.50 -17.28
N ASP A 52 -14.57 3.24 -18.56
CA ASP A 52 -13.29 2.70 -19.03
C ASP A 52 -12.13 3.66 -18.75
N VAL A 53 -12.31 4.94 -19.03
CA VAL A 53 -11.29 5.97 -18.78
C VAL A 53 -11.03 6.12 -17.27
N LEU A 54 -12.10 6.12 -16.47
CA LEU A 54 -12.00 6.17 -15.00
C LEU A 54 -11.27 4.93 -14.47
N PHE A 55 -11.56 3.75 -15.00
CA PHE A 55 -10.90 2.50 -14.62
C PHE A 55 -9.40 2.52 -14.95
N TYR A 56 -9.00 2.96 -16.13
CA TYR A 56 -7.59 3.11 -16.50
C TYR A 56 -6.89 4.17 -15.65
N GLY A 57 -7.54 5.29 -15.37
CA GLY A 57 -7.01 6.32 -14.48
C GLY A 57 -6.77 5.79 -13.07
N LEU A 58 -7.75 5.06 -12.54
CA LEU A 58 -7.65 4.43 -11.22
C LEU A 58 -6.52 3.38 -11.18
N GLY A 59 -6.39 2.57 -12.23
CA GLY A 59 -5.31 1.61 -12.40
C GLY A 59 -3.93 2.27 -12.46
N GLY A 60 -3.82 3.45 -13.08
CA GLY A 60 -2.60 4.25 -13.08
C GLY A 60 -2.21 4.73 -11.67
N VAL A 61 -3.16 5.32 -10.93
CA VAL A 61 -2.93 5.75 -9.55
C VAL A 61 -2.57 4.55 -8.67
N LEU A 62 -3.26 3.43 -8.83
CA LEU A 62 -3.00 2.18 -8.11
C LEU A 62 -1.57 1.68 -8.38
N GLY A 63 -1.11 1.73 -9.63
CA GLY A 63 0.27 1.37 -9.98
C GLY A 63 1.31 2.25 -9.27
N LEU A 64 1.12 3.58 -9.29
CA LEU A 64 2.00 4.52 -8.58
C LEU A 64 2.11 4.19 -7.09
N VAL A 65 0.97 3.95 -6.44
CA VAL A 65 0.91 3.71 -5.00
C VAL A 65 1.46 2.33 -4.63
N LEU A 66 1.27 1.31 -5.48
CA LEU A 66 1.88 -0.01 -5.32
C LEU A 66 3.41 0.06 -5.25
N GLY A 67 4.04 0.72 -6.22
CA GLY A 67 5.49 0.91 -6.22
C GLY A 67 5.98 1.72 -5.03
N ALA A 68 5.22 2.75 -4.64
CA ALA A 68 5.52 3.58 -3.48
C ALA A 68 5.50 2.77 -2.18
N VAL A 69 4.45 1.98 -1.92
CA VAL A 69 4.34 1.16 -0.69
C VAL A 69 5.49 0.19 -0.60
N GLN A 70 5.77 -0.59 -1.65
CA GLN A 70 6.85 -1.58 -1.64
C GLN A 70 8.22 -0.95 -1.36
N SER A 71 8.52 0.18 -1.99
CA SER A 71 9.77 0.89 -1.78
C SER A 71 9.87 1.49 -0.37
N LEU A 72 8.81 2.17 0.08
CA LEU A 72 8.81 2.87 1.37
C LEU A 72 8.78 1.92 2.56
N THR A 73 8.02 0.83 2.52
CA THR A 73 7.95 -0.14 3.62
C THR A 73 9.30 -0.81 3.82
N ARG A 74 9.95 -1.27 2.75
CA ARG A 74 11.28 -1.89 2.81
C ARG A 74 12.35 -0.90 3.28
N SER A 75 12.32 0.34 2.79
CA SER A 75 13.22 1.40 3.24
C SER A 75 12.98 1.81 4.71
N THR A 76 11.72 1.87 5.13
CA THR A 76 11.39 2.17 6.54
C THR A 76 11.85 1.07 7.46
N TYR A 77 11.62 -0.19 7.09
CA TYR A 77 12.08 -1.36 7.83
C TYR A 77 13.60 -1.35 8.00
N SER A 78 14.34 -1.14 6.91
CA SER A 78 15.80 -1.05 6.93
C SER A 78 16.32 0.00 7.91
N LYS A 79 15.66 1.15 8.02
CA LYS A 79 16.03 2.24 8.93
C LYS A 79 15.67 1.97 10.40
N LEU A 80 14.73 1.05 10.64
CA LEU A 80 14.32 0.67 12.00
C LEU A 80 15.14 -0.50 12.55
N LEU A 81 15.92 -1.17 11.71
CA LEU A 81 16.79 -2.26 12.17
C LEU A 81 17.84 -1.75 13.13
N PRO A 82 18.12 -2.51 14.21
CA PRO A 82 19.27 -2.23 15.07
C PRO A 82 20.58 -2.42 14.30
N GLU A 83 21.64 -1.80 14.77
CA GLU A 83 22.99 -2.08 14.27
C GLU A 83 23.35 -3.54 14.57
N THR A 84 23.39 -4.37 13.56
CA THR A 84 23.66 -5.81 13.66
C THR A 84 24.44 -6.27 12.42
N GLU A 85 25.25 -7.30 12.59
CA GLU A 85 25.94 -7.96 11.46
C GLU A 85 25.00 -8.91 10.67
N ASP A 86 23.88 -9.32 11.27
CA ASP A 86 22.95 -10.29 10.69
C ASP A 86 21.70 -9.62 10.06
N HIS A 87 21.94 -8.74 9.10
CA HIS A 87 20.85 -8.13 8.32
C HIS A 87 20.02 -9.15 7.54
N ALA A 88 20.61 -10.27 7.14
CA ALA A 88 19.95 -11.28 6.32
C ALA A 88 18.76 -11.93 7.06
N THR A 89 18.92 -12.28 8.32
CA THR A 89 17.85 -12.87 9.14
C THR A 89 16.68 -11.91 9.33
N TYR A 90 16.96 -10.63 9.59
CA TYR A 90 15.90 -9.61 9.73
C TYR A 90 15.11 -9.41 8.43
N PHE A 91 15.79 -9.34 7.28
CA PHE A 91 15.10 -9.21 6.00
C PHE A 91 14.33 -10.48 5.62
N SER A 92 14.82 -11.66 5.96
CA SER A 92 14.08 -12.91 5.78
C SER A 92 12.78 -12.92 6.61
N PHE A 93 12.82 -12.43 7.85
CA PHE A 93 11.63 -12.29 8.69
C PHE A 93 10.63 -11.29 8.08
N TYR A 94 11.11 -10.17 7.56
CA TYR A 94 10.28 -9.20 6.85
C TYR A 94 9.58 -9.84 5.64
N ASP A 95 10.33 -10.56 4.80
CA ASP A 95 9.80 -11.20 3.60
C ASP A 95 8.74 -12.27 3.94
N VAL A 96 8.95 -13.06 5.01
CA VAL A 96 7.95 -14.03 5.51
C VAL A 96 6.69 -13.31 5.96
N THR A 97 6.82 -12.25 6.75
CA THR A 97 5.69 -11.47 7.24
C THR A 97 4.91 -10.83 6.09
N GLU A 98 5.61 -10.30 5.08
CA GLU A 98 5.00 -9.77 3.85
C GLU A 98 4.19 -10.83 3.11
N LYS A 99 4.74 -12.04 2.96
CA LYS A 99 4.04 -13.15 2.27
C LYS A 99 2.81 -13.62 3.05
N ILE A 100 2.89 -13.72 4.37
CA ILE A 100 1.74 -14.05 5.22
C ILE A 100 0.65 -12.99 5.07
N ALA A 101 1.00 -11.71 5.09
CA ALA A 101 0.04 -10.62 4.90
C ALA A 101 -0.65 -10.67 3.53
N ILE A 102 0.09 -10.99 2.46
CA ILE A 102 -0.46 -11.15 1.10
C ILE A 102 -1.46 -12.33 1.09
N VAL A 103 -1.10 -13.48 1.66
CA VAL A 103 -1.97 -14.67 1.72
C VAL A 103 -3.25 -14.36 2.49
N LEU A 104 -3.14 -13.74 3.67
CA LEU A 104 -4.31 -13.36 4.48
C LEU A 104 -5.20 -12.34 3.75
N GLY A 105 -4.61 -11.33 3.13
CA GLY A 105 -5.35 -10.31 2.39
C GLY A 105 -6.10 -10.89 1.19
N THR A 106 -5.46 -11.72 0.40
CA THR A 106 -6.08 -12.39 -0.75
C THR A 106 -7.15 -13.39 -0.32
N PHE A 107 -6.92 -14.13 0.76
CA PHE A 107 -7.90 -15.06 1.33
C PHE A 107 -9.16 -14.32 1.79
N ILE A 108 -9.02 -13.24 2.56
CA ILE A 108 -10.16 -12.46 3.07
C ILE A 108 -10.91 -11.81 1.90
N TYR A 109 -10.19 -11.27 0.90
CA TYR A 109 -10.80 -10.73 -0.30
C TYR A 109 -11.63 -11.78 -1.04
N GLY A 110 -11.06 -12.96 -1.28
CA GLY A 110 -11.75 -14.07 -1.96
C GLY A 110 -12.93 -14.60 -1.18
N LEU A 111 -12.81 -14.73 0.15
CA LEU A 111 -13.90 -15.16 1.03
C LEU A 111 -15.08 -14.19 0.98
N LEU A 112 -14.81 -12.89 1.05
CA LEU A 112 -15.87 -11.88 0.99
C LEU A 112 -16.54 -11.86 -0.39
N TYR A 113 -15.77 -12.01 -1.45
CA TYR A 113 -16.33 -12.15 -2.78
C TYR A 113 -17.25 -13.38 -2.90
N ALA A 114 -16.84 -14.52 -2.35
CA ALA A 114 -17.64 -15.74 -2.35
C ALA A 114 -18.93 -15.61 -1.52
N LEU A 115 -18.93 -14.82 -0.45
CA LEU A 115 -20.09 -14.63 0.43
C LEU A 115 -21.06 -13.56 -0.08
N THR A 116 -20.55 -12.50 -0.74
CA THR A 116 -21.36 -11.34 -1.14
C THR A 116 -21.66 -11.30 -2.63
N ASP A 117 -21.00 -12.13 -3.41
CA ASP A 117 -21.04 -12.14 -4.90
C ASP A 117 -20.80 -10.73 -5.49
N SER A 118 -20.05 -9.89 -4.78
CA SER A 118 -19.81 -8.51 -5.14
C SER A 118 -18.36 -8.10 -4.92
N MET A 119 -17.70 -7.69 -6.01
CA MET A 119 -16.34 -7.15 -5.94
C MET A 119 -16.27 -5.85 -5.13
N GLN A 120 -17.32 -5.06 -5.12
CA GLN A 120 -17.36 -3.77 -4.43
C GLN A 120 -17.21 -3.92 -2.93
N TRP A 121 -17.93 -4.89 -2.32
CA TRP A 121 -17.81 -5.17 -0.89
C TRP A 121 -16.43 -5.70 -0.51
N SER A 122 -15.83 -6.52 -1.36
CA SER A 122 -14.46 -7.01 -1.14
C SER A 122 -13.44 -5.88 -1.15
N VAL A 123 -13.58 -4.92 -2.05
CA VAL A 123 -12.71 -3.73 -2.11
C VAL A 123 -12.92 -2.82 -0.90
N LEU A 124 -14.18 -2.65 -0.44
CA LEU A 124 -14.46 -1.87 0.76
C LEU A 124 -13.79 -2.45 2.01
N CYS A 125 -13.75 -3.77 2.12
CA CYS A 125 -13.04 -4.43 3.22
C CYS A 125 -11.54 -4.12 3.20
N LEU A 126 -10.90 -4.07 2.02
CA LEU A 126 -9.52 -3.65 1.91
C LEU A 126 -9.31 -2.20 2.40
N ALA A 127 -10.28 -1.31 2.15
CA ALA A 127 -10.23 0.05 2.68
C ALA A 127 -10.17 0.07 4.21
N VAL A 128 -10.90 -0.83 4.89
CA VAL A 128 -10.86 -0.94 6.36
C VAL A 128 -9.45 -1.31 6.84
N PHE A 129 -8.77 -2.26 6.18
CA PHE A 129 -7.39 -2.61 6.53
C PHE A 129 -6.43 -1.44 6.33
N PHE A 130 -6.59 -0.65 5.27
CA PHE A 130 -5.77 0.54 5.07
C PHE A 130 -6.05 1.63 6.10
N ILE A 131 -7.30 1.82 6.52
CA ILE A 131 -7.66 2.74 7.60
C ILE A 131 -7.02 2.30 8.92
N LEU A 132 -7.09 1.02 9.26
CA LEU A 132 -6.42 0.47 10.44
C LEU A 132 -4.90 0.67 10.38
N SER A 133 -4.28 0.41 9.23
CA SER A 133 -2.86 0.69 8.99
C SER A 133 -2.53 2.17 9.20
N PHE A 134 -3.37 3.08 8.72
CA PHE A 134 -3.19 4.51 8.89
C PHE A 134 -3.26 4.93 10.37
N ILE A 135 -4.21 4.37 11.13
CA ILE A 135 -4.34 4.61 12.58
C ILE A 135 -3.08 4.13 13.30
N ILE A 136 -2.63 2.90 13.01
CA ILE A 136 -1.40 2.34 13.61
C ILE A 136 -0.19 3.22 13.29
N LEU A 137 -0.02 3.65 12.03
CA LEU A 137 1.05 4.55 11.62
C LEU A 137 1.01 5.92 12.32
N ASN A 138 -0.17 6.38 12.72
CA ASN A 138 -0.30 7.62 13.48
C ASN A 138 0.07 7.47 14.96
N THR A 139 -0.13 6.28 15.52
CA THR A 139 0.28 5.98 16.92
C THR A 139 1.78 5.77 17.05
N LEU A 140 2.45 5.35 15.98
CA LEU A 140 3.90 5.26 15.93
C LEU A 140 4.48 6.68 15.89
N LYS A 141 4.93 7.17 17.03
CA LYS A 141 5.75 8.40 17.07
C LYS A 141 7.03 8.14 16.28
N GLU A 142 7.42 9.11 15.46
CA GLU A 142 8.76 9.21 14.91
C GLU A 142 9.73 9.31 16.11
N THR A 143 10.01 8.19 16.75
CA THR A 143 11.13 8.12 17.69
C THR A 143 12.35 8.44 16.84
N LYS A 144 13.08 9.47 17.25
CA LYS A 144 14.27 9.98 16.58
C LYS A 144 15.33 8.89 16.47
N PHE A 145 15.17 7.98 15.49
CA PHE A 145 16.23 7.10 15.01
C PHE A 145 16.91 7.76 13.82
N VAL A 146 17.30 9.02 13.99
CA VAL A 146 18.20 9.70 13.07
C VAL A 146 19.42 10.06 13.90
N LYS A 147 20.41 9.22 13.82
CA LYS A 147 21.80 9.65 13.86
C LYS A 147 22.35 9.53 12.45
#